data_db73e43b0195c18ba030a45729bf1895
#
_entry.id   db73e43b0195c18ba030a45729bf1895
#
_cell.length_a   1.000
_cell.length_b   1.000
_cell.length_c   1.000
_cell.angle_alpha   90.00
_cell.angle_beta   90.00
_cell.angle_gamma   90.00
#
_symmetry.space_group_name_H-M   'P 1'
#
loop_
_entity.id
_entity.type
_entity.pdbx_description
1 polymer ?
#
loop_
_entity_poly.entity_id
_entity_poly.type
_entity_poly.pdbx_seq_one_letter_code
_entity_poly.pdbx_strand_id
1 'polypeptide(L)'
;MSNKLRKMTLEKKHNLTGWAFLAPATFLIAVFSFWPMIKALVLSFQTGKGRNMQMAGFTNYIRMFQDDVFIQSIKNTFFYFIIQVPIMLVVALVLACILNKKDLRFKGFFRTMIFVPCTTSLVAYSIIFRSLFANNGLVNYVLVNIGILDKPYNFLTQPFAAKMVILLGLLWLSLIHISEPTRRTPIS
;
A
#
# COMPACT_ATOMS: atom_id res chain seq x y z
N MET A 1 38.26 38.05 -6.51
CA MET A 1 37.61 37.49 -7.73
C MET A 1 37.93 36.01 -7.96
N SER A 2 39.15 35.56 -7.67
CA SER A 2 39.64 34.17 -7.87
C SER A 2 38.84 33.09 -7.07
N ASN A 3 38.42 33.38 -5.84
CA ASN A 3 37.79 32.39 -4.97
C ASN A 3 36.32 32.04 -5.40
N LYS A 4 35.64 32.97 -6.07
CA LYS A 4 34.26 32.76 -6.57
C LYS A 4 34.22 31.86 -7.82
N LEU A 5 35.22 32.00 -8.68
CA LEU A 5 35.40 31.16 -9.88
C LEU A 5 35.78 29.73 -9.51
N ARG A 6 36.64 29.54 -8.48
CA ARG A 6 37.02 28.22 -7.98
C ARG A 6 35.84 27.46 -7.34
N LYS A 7 34.97 28.16 -6.58
CA LYS A 7 33.73 27.58 -6.02
C LYS A 7 32.75 27.16 -7.13
N MET A 8 32.54 27.98 -8.14
CA MET A 8 31.67 27.65 -9.28
C MET A 8 32.18 26.43 -10.06
N THR A 9 33.48 26.25 -10.21
CA THR A 9 34.06 25.08 -10.90
C THR A 9 33.90 23.81 -10.07
N LEU A 10 34.01 23.87 -8.76
CA LEU A 10 33.77 22.74 -7.86
C LEU A 10 32.29 22.32 -7.84
N GLU A 11 31.38 23.27 -7.75
CA GLU A 11 29.93 22.99 -7.81
C GLU A 11 29.53 22.33 -9.14
N LYS A 12 30.03 22.82 -10.27
CA LYS A 12 29.80 22.21 -11.58
C LYS A 12 30.31 20.77 -11.65
N LYS A 13 31.52 20.53 -11.09
CA LYS A 13 32.11 19.19 -11.03
C LYS A 13 31.28 18.25 -10.15
N HIS A 14 30.85 18.69 -8.98
CA HIS A 14 29.97 17.91 -8.10
C HIS A 14 28.63 17.61 -8.75
N ASN A 15 28.01 18.58 -9.41
CA ASN A 15 26.77 18.38 -10.13
C ASN A 15 26.93 17.38 -11.28
N LEU A 16 27.99 17.47 -12.08
CA LEU A 16 28.24 16.54 -13.18
C LEU A 16 28.47 15.11 -12.65
N THR A 17 29.25 14.97 -11.58
CA THR A 17 29.44 13.67 -10.93
C THR A 17 28.14 13.11 -10.37
N GLY A 18 27.29 13.94 -9.72
CA GLY A 18 25.97 13.54 -9.25
C GLY A 18 25.06 13.06 -10.38
N TRP A 19 25.02 13.80 -11.49
CA TRP A 19 24.26 13.38 -12.68
C TRP A 19 24.79 12.10 -13.30
N ALA A 20 26.10 11.89 -13.33
CA ALA A 20 26.70 10.66 -13.86
C ALA A 20 26.32 9.43 -13.01
N PHE A 21 26.24 9.56 -11.68
CA PHE A 21 25.77 8.49 -10.79
C PHE A 21 24.26 8.24 -10.91
N LEU A 22 23.46 9.28 -11.17
CA LEU A 22 22.01 9.15 -11.36
C LEU A 22 21.64 8.65 -12.75
N ALA A 23 22.48 8.86 -13.77
CA ALA A 23 22.18 8.57 -15.16
C ALA A 23 21.74 7.11 -15.40
N PRO A 24 22.41 6.06 -14.87
CA PRO A 24 21.97 4.68 -15.09
C PRO A 24 20.56 4.41 -14.52
N ALA A 25 20.30 4.88 -13.28
CA ALA A 25 19.00 4.70 -12.66
C ALA A 25 17.91 5.47 -13.41
N THR A 26 18.18 6.73 -13.77
CA THR A 26 17.25 7.56 -14.53
C THR A 26 16.95 6.95 -15.91
N PHE A 27 17.95 6.40 -16.58
CA PHE A 27 17.80 5.72 -17.86
C PHE A 27 16.89 4.49 -17.73
N LEU A 28 17.11 3.63 -16.72
CA LEU A 28 16.28 2.46 -16.47
C LEU A 28 14.84 2.86 -16.16
N ILE A 29 14.63 3.86 -15.34
CA ILE A 29 13.29 4.38 -15.00
C ILE A 29 12.63 4.96 -16.26
N ALA A 30 13.36 5.73 -17.09
CA ALA A 30 12.83 6.29 -18.32
C ALA A 30 12.38 5.19 -19.30
N VAL A 31 13.19 4.14 -19.49
CA VAL A 31 12.91 3.06 -20.43
C VAL A 31 11.84 2.09 -19.92
N PHE A 32 11.89 1.69 -18.64
CA PHE A 32 11.02 0.64 -18.13
C PHE A 32 9.77 1.16 -17.40
N SER A 33 9.74 2.43 -17.02
CA SER A 33 8.56 3.04 -16.36
C SER A 33 7.92 4.11 -17.25
N PHE A 34 8.64 5.15 -17.63
CA PHE A 34 8.05 6.27 -18.37
C PHE A 34 7.64 5.90 -19.79
N TRP A 35 8.46 5.13 -20.52
CA TRP A 35 8.12 4.72 -21.88
C TRP A 35 6.86 3.86 -21.96
N PRO A 36 6.68 2.78 -21.14
CA PRO A 36 5.44 2.03 -21.09
C PRO A 36 4.25 2.87 -20.63
N MET A 37 4.44 3.81 -19.73
CA MET A 37 3.38 4.71 -19.27
C MET A 37 2.87 5.62 -20.40
N ILE A 38 3.77 6.20 -21.21
CA ILE A 38 3.40 6.99 -22.39
C ILE A 38 2.69 6.11 -23.42
N LYS A 39 3.21 4.90 -23.67
CA LYS A 39 2.54 3.94 -24.57
C LYS A 39 1.14 3.57 -24.06
N ALA A 40 0.97 3.31 -22.77
CA ALA A 40 -0.33 3.02 -22.18
C ALA A 40 -1.31 4.18 -22.36
N LEU A 41 -0.83 5.42 -22.18
CA LEU A 41 -1.63 6.62 -22.45
C LEU A 41 -2.10 6.69 -23.92
N VAL A 42 -1.20 6.46 -24.88
CA VAL A 42 -1.57 6.44 -26.31
C VAL A 42 -2.54 5.30 -26.60
N LEU A 43 -2.30 4.10 -26.06
CA LEU A 43 -3.18 2.93 -26.22
C LEU A 43 -4.57 3.15 -25.61
N SER A 44 -4.70 3.97 -24.58
CA SER A 44 -6.02 4.27 -23.97
C SER A 44 -6.99 4.97 -24.94
N PHE A 45 -6.46 5.67 -25.96
CA PHE A 45 -7.24 6.30 -27.03
C PHE A 45 -7.43 5.39 -28.25
N GLN A 46 -6.95 4.15 -28.21
CA GLN A 46 -7.04 3.19 -29.31
C GLN A 46 -7.95 2.03 -28.93
N THR A 47 -8.65 1.46 -29.91
CA THR A 47 -9.43 0.23 -29.77
C THR A 47 -9.00 -0.77 -30.83
N GLY A 48 -9.12 -2.07 -30.53
CA GLY A 48 -8.73 -3.13 -31.45
C GLY A 48 -7.91 -4.23 -30.76
N LYS A 49 -7.49 -5.22 -31.55
CA LYS A 49 -6.64 -6.32 -31.08
C LYS A 49 -5.44 -6.49 -31.98
N GLY A 50 -4.27 -6.63 -31.38
CA GLY A 50 -3.03 -6.91 -32.10
C GLY A 50 -2.65 -5.82 -33.11
N ARG A 51 -2.60 -6.18 -34.39
CA ARG A 51 -2.21 -5.28 -35.49
C ARG A 51 -3.32 -4.33 -35.96
N ASN A 52 -4.57 -4.61 -35.59
CA ASN A 52 -5.74 -3.82 -36.06
C ASN A 52 -6.16 -2.81 -34.94
N MET A 53 -5.21 -2.03 -34.48
CA MET A 53 -5.46 -0.92 -33.56
C MET A 53 -5.90 0.32 -34.35
N GLN A 54 -7.03 0.89 -33.98
CA GLN A 54 -7.59 2.11 -34.58
C GLN A 54 -7.79 3.17 -33.51
N MET A 55 -7.66 4.43 -33.88
CA MET A 55 -7.94 5.54 -32.97
C MET A 55 -9.44 5.59 -32.65
N ALA A 56 -9.79 5.45 -31.42
CA ALA A 56 -11.17 5.44 -30.91
C ALA A 56 -11.50 6.69 -30.08
N GLY A 57 -10.56 7.61 -29.94
CA GLY A 57 -10.75 8.79 -29.10
C GLY A 57 -11.13 8.42 -27.66
N PHE A 58 -12.21 8.99 -27.16
CA PHE A 58 -12.66 8.77 -25.78
C PHE A 58 -13.59 7.57 -25.58
N THR A 59 -13.80 6.74 -26.60
CA THR A 59 -14.75 5.61 -26.52
C THR A 59 -14.42 4.63 -25.40
N ASN A 60 -13.14 4.34 -25.13
CA ASN A 60 -12.73 3.48 -24.02
C ASN A 60 -13.07 4.10 -22.66
N TYR A 61 -12.94 5.40 -22.53
CA TYR A 61 -13.29 6.12 -21.28
C TYR A 61 -14.81 6.11 -21.04
N ILE A 62 -15.61 6.33 -22.10
CA ILE A 62 -17.06 6.24 -22.00
C ILE A 62 -17.48 4.83 -21.57
N ARG A 63 -16.94 3.79 -22.20
CA ARG A 63 -17.20 2.40 -21.84
C ARG A 63 -16.79 2.10 -20.41
N MET A 64 -15.66 2.62 -19.94
CA MET A 64 -15.17 2.44 -18.58
C MET A 64 -16.18 2.99 -17.55
N PHE A 65 -16.75 4.17 -17.78
CA PHE A 65 -17.77 4.76 -16.90
C PHE A 65 -19.14 4.10 -17.01
N GLN A 66 -19.37 3.27 -18.01
CA GLN A 66 -20.58 2.45 -18.16
C GLN A 66 -20.39 1.02 -17.63
N ASP A 67 -19.17 0.65 -17.25
CA ASP A 67 -18.85 -0.67 -16.70
C ASP A 67 -19.17 -0.73 -15.21
N ASP A 68 -20.15 -1.55 -14.84
CA ASP A 68 -20.57 -1.77 -13.45
C ASP A 68 -19.42 -2.26 -12.57
N VAL A 69 -18.53 -3.09 -13.12
CA VAL A 69 -17.38 -3.61 -12.37
C VAL A 69 -16.40 -2.48 -12.04
N PHE A 70 -16.15 -1.58 -12.98
CA PHE A 70 -15.33 -0.40 -12.75
C PHE A 70 -15.92 0.54 -11.70
N ILE A 71 -17.21 0.86 -11.83
CA ILE A 71 -17.93 1.71 -10.85
C ILE A 71 -17.91 1.09 -9.47
N GLN A 72 -18.16 -0.24 -9.38
CA GLN A 72 -18.10 -0.95 -8.11
C GLN A 72 -16.70 -0.95 -7.50
N SER A 73 -15.65 -1.06 -8.32
CA SER A 73 -14.26 -0.99 -7.88
C SER A 73 -13.90 0.38 -7.30
N ILE A 74 -14.37 1.46 -7.94
CA ILE A 74 -14.21 2.83 -7.42
C ILE A 74 -14.91 2.96 -6.07
N LYS A 75 -16.19 2.54 -5.97
CA LYS A 75 -16.94 2.59 -4.71
C LYS A 75 -16.24 1.83 -3.60
N ASN A 76 -15.70 0.64 -3.89
CA ASN A 76 -14.95 -0.14 -2.92
C ASN A 76 -13.66 0.56 -2.49
N THR A 77 -12.94 1.17 -3.43
CA THR A 77 -11.71 1.92 -3.13
C THR A 77 -11.99 3.09 -2.19
N PHE A 78 -13.01 3.89 -2.48
CA PHE A 78 -13.42 4.99 -1.59
C PHE A 78 -13.91 4.49 -0.23
N PHE A 79 -14.66 3.39 -0.19
CA PHE A 79 -15.10 2.77 1.06
C PHE A 79 -13.90 2.40 1.95
N TYR A 80 -12.91 1.71 1.41
CA TYR A 80 -11.70 1.39 2.17
C TYR A 80 -10.93 2.64 2.56
N PHE A 81 -10.74 3.58 1.66
CA PHE A 81 -10.00 4.81 1.94
C PHE A 81 -10.63 5.59 3.12
N ILE A 82 -11.94 5.83 3.08
CA ILE A 82 -12.65 6.63 4.09
C ILE A 82 -12.66 5.94 5.46
N ILE A 83 -12.71 4.62 5.52
CA ILE A 83 -12.76 3.88 6.79
C ILE A 83 -11.35 3.56 7.28
N GLN A 84 -10.50 3.03 6.40
CA GLN A 84 -9.17 2.54 6.78
C GLN A 84 -8.25 3.66 7.23
N VAL A 85 -8.18 4.77 6.50
CA VAL A 85 -7.20 5.83 6.79
C VAL A 85 -7.43 6.49 8.16
N PRO A 86 -8.66 6.92 8.53
CA PRO A 86 -8.89 7.48 9.85
C PRO A 86 -8.62 6.48 10.98
N ILE A 87 -9.10 5.23 10.85
CA ILE A 87 -8.87 4.21 11.86
C ILE A 87 -7.37 3.93 12.01
N MET A 88 -6.66 3.78 10.90
CA MET A 88 -5.21 3.57 10.90
C MET A 88 -4.46 4.70 11.62
N LEU A 89 -4.80 5.97 11.33
CA LEU A 89 -4.18 7.12 11.97
C LEU A 89 -4.43 7.13 13.48
N VAL A 90 -5.66 6.89 13.91
CA VAL A 90 -6.01 6.84 15.33
C VAL A 90 -5.26 5.72 16.05
N VAL A 91 -5.29 4.50 15.50
CA VAL A 91 -4.61 3.35 16.10
C VAL A 91 -3.10 3.56 16.15
N ALA A 92 -2.52 4.12 15.08
CA ALA A 92 -1.10 4.43 15.04
C ALA A 92 -0.69 5.47 16.07
N LEU A 93 -1.47 6.55 16.25
CA LEU A 93 -1.24 7.56 17.28
C LEU A 93 -1.32 6.96 18.67
N VAL A 94 -2.35 6.15 18.95
CA VAL A 94 -2.51 5.47 20.24
C VAL A 94 -1.30 4.56 20.52
N LEU A 95 -0.90 3.75 19.55
CA LEU A 95 0.27 2.88 19.69
C LEU A 95 1.57 3.68 19.88
N ALA A 96 1.76 4.75 19.15
CA ALA A 96 2.92 5.63 19.30
C ALA A 96 2.96 6.25 20.70
N CYS A 97 1.83 6.73 21.23
CA CYS A 97 1.72 7.26 22.57
C CYS A 97 2.04 6.20 23.65
N ILE A 98 1.51 4.98 23.49
CA ILE A 98 1.75 3.87 24.42
C ILE A 98 3.24 3.48 24.41
N LEU A 99 3.82 3.29 23.22
CA LEU A 99 5.22 2.89 23.07
C LEU A 99 6.22 3.95 23.52
N ASN A 100 5.82 5.22 23.54
CA ASN A 100 6.66 6.32 24.00
C ASN A 100 6.73 6.45 25.53
N LYS A 101 5.82 5.81 26.29
CA LYS A 101 5.87 5.81 27.75
C LYS A 101 7.17 5.17 28.23
N LYS A 102 7.87 5.86 29.18
CA LYS A 102 9.15 5.39 29.75
C LYS A 102 8.97 4.12 30.56
N ASP A 103 7.87 3.99 31.28
CA ASP A 103 7.58 2.92 32.25
C ASP A 103 6.83 1.72 31.64
N LEU A 104 6.77 1.62 30.33
CA LEU A 104 6.07 0.51 29.67
C LEU A 104 6.81 -0.81 29.90
N ARG A 105 6.19 -1.73 30.66
CA ARG A 105 6.68 -3.10 30.85
C ARG A 105 6.58 -3.86 29.52
N PHE A 106 7.59 -4.66 29.20
CA PHE A 106 7.67 -5.45 27.95
C PHE A 106 7.70 -4.62 26.64
N LYS A 107 8.25 -3.42 26.68
CA LYS A 107 8.36 -2.53 25.51
C LYS A 107 8.99 -3.22 24.27
N GLY A 108 9.98 -4.10 24.49
CA GLY A 108 10.60 -4.89 23.41
C GLY A 108 9.60 -5.84 22.76
N PHE A 109 8.81 -6.57 23.55
CA PHE A 109 7.79 -7.47 23.05
C PHE A 109 6.74 -6.76 22.18
N PHE A 110 6.20 -5.62 22.64
CA PHE A 110 5.25 -4.83 21.85
C PHE A 110 5.84 -4.34 20.53
N ARG A 111 7.10 -3.88 20.55
CA ARG A 111 7.80 -3.49 19.31
C ARG A 111 7.93 -4.67 18.36
N THR A 112 8.36 -5.83 18.83
CA THR A 112 8.48 -7.04 18.01
C THR A 112 7.13 -7.44 17.42
N MET A 113 6.05 -7.43 18.20
CA MET A 113 4.70 -7.77 17.72
C MET A 113 4.20 -6.83 16.61
N ILE A 114 4.54 -5.55 16.71
CA ILE A 114 4.19 -4.57 15.67
C ILE A 114 5.06 -4.76 14.42
N PHE A 115 6.31 -5.25 14.57
CA PHE A 115 7.22 -5.49 13.44
C PHE A 115 7.00 -6.82 12.71
N VAL A 116 6.39 -7.82 13.36
CA VAL A 116 6.14 -9.14 12.75
C VAL A 116 5.43 -9.05 11.39
N PRO A 117 4.37 -8.25 11.22
CA PRO A 117 3.73 -8.09 9.91
C PRO A 117 4.66 -7.57 8.81
N CYS A 118 5.66 -6.70 9.13
CA CYS A 118 6.64 -6.16 8.17
C CYS A 118 7.47 -7.23 7.46
N THR A 119 7.77 -8.30 8.18
CA THR A 119 8.62 -9.38 7.68
C THR A 119 7.82 -10.47 6.99
N THR A 120 6.48 -10.40 7.07
CA THR A 120 5.60 -11.41 6.51
C THR A 120 5.32 -11.10 5.03
N SER A 121 5.51 -12.08 4.17
CA SER A 121 5.12 -11.99 2.75
C SER A 121 3.63 -11.72 2.61
N LEU A 122 3.24 -10.83 1.69
CA LEU A 122 1.82 -10.53 1.40
C LEU A 122 1.01 -11.78 1.03
N VAL A 123 1.65 -12.75 0.38
CA VAL A 123 1.03 -14.04 0.03
C VAL A 123 0.78 -14.88 1.29
N ALA A 124 1.80 -15.04 2.15
CA ALA A 124 1.65 -15.78 3.41
C ALA A 124 0.57 -15.17 4.30
N TYR A 125 0.56 -13.85 4.39
CA TYR A 125 -0.47 -13.09 5.08
C TYR A 125 -1.88 -13.39 4.54
N SER A 126 -2.08 -13.34 3.23
CA SER A 126 -3.37 -13.62 2.59
C SER A 126 -3.85 -15.05 2.87
N ILE A 127 -2.94 -16.04 2.86
CA ILE A 127 -3.24 -17.43 3.18
C ILE A 127 -3.67 -17.58 4.64
N ILE A 128 -2.96 -16.94 5.58
CA ILE A 128 -3.30 -16.97 7.00
C ILE A 128 -4.70 -16.38 7.23
N PHE A 129 -4.99 -15.19 6.70
CA PHE A 129 -6.31 -14.57 6.86
C PHE A 129 -7.42 -15.40 6.22
N ARG A 130 -7.17 -15.96 5.03
CA ARG A 130 -8.12 -16.87 4.38
C ARG A 130 -8.40 -18.09 5.24
N SER A 131 -7.38 -18.70 5.87
CA SER A 131 -7.53 -19.86 6.74
C SER A 131 -8.28 -19.51 8.03
N LEU A 132 -7.96 -18.37 8.65
CA LEU A 132 -8.61 -17.92 9.89
C LEU A 132 -10.11 -17.68 9.71
N PHE A 133 -10.52 -17.04 8.60
CA PHE A 133 -11.89 -16.68 8.31
C PHE A 133 -12.64 -17.68 7.42
N ALA A 134 -12.06 -18.84 7.12
CA ALA A 134 -12.75 -19.93 6.43
C ALA A 134 -13.92 -20.48 7.27
N ASN A 135 -14.84 -21.21 6.64
CA ASN A 135 -15.99 -21.81 7.34
C ASN A 135 -15.56 -22.73 8.49
N ASN A 136 -14.48 -23.48 8.31
CA ASN A 136 -13.86 -24.33 9.31
C ASN A 136 -12.66 -23.66 9.99
N GLY A 137 -12.54 -22.33 9.88
CA GLY A 137 -11.44 -21.56 10.44
C GLY A 137 -11.60 -21.25 11.93
N LEU A 138 -10.49 -20.78 12.53
CA LEU A 138 -10.42 -20.48 13.96
C LEU A 138 -11.49 -19.48 14.41
N VAL A 139 -11.77 -18.45 13.59
CA VAL A 139 -12.74 -17.40 13.91
C VAL A 139 -14.14 -18.00 14.07
N ASN A 140 -14.59 -18.83 13.12
CA ASN A 140 -15.86 -19.51 13.21
C ASN A 140 -15.93 -20.47 14.40
N TYR A 141 -14.86 -21.24 14.61
CA TYR A 141 -14.79 -22.15 15.76
C TYR A 141 -14.97 -21.42 17.10
N VAL A 142 -14.28 -20.30 17.29
CA VAL A 142 -14.39 -19.49 18.49
C VAL A 142 -15.78 -18.87 18.64
N LEU A 143 -16.33 -18.26 17.58
CA LEU A 143 -17.64 -17.59 17.62
C LEU A 143 -18.79 -18.56 17.88
N VAL A 144 -18.74 -19.77 17.37
CA VAL A 144 -19.74 -20.82 17.64
C VAL A 144 -19.61 -21.33 19.06
N ASN A 145 -18.40 -21.59 19.55
CA ASN A 145 -18.19 -22.11 20.91
C ASN A 145 -18.56 -21.10 22.03
N ILE A 146 -18.43 -19.80 21.76
CA ILE A 146 -18.86 -18.75 22.70
C ILE A 146 -20.37 -18.50 22.62
N GLY A 147 -21.07 -19.09 21.63
CA GLY A 147 -22.52 -18.93 21.45
C GLY A 147 -22.93 -17.63 20.77
N ILE A 148 -22.01 -16.93 20.11
CA ILE A 148 -22.31 -15.72 19.32
C ILE A 148 -22.97 -16.12 17.99
N LEU A 149 -22.57 -17.26 17.43
CA LEU A 149 -23.13 -17.82 16.20
C LEU A 149 -23.66 -19.23 16.46
N ASP A 150 -24.85 -19.52 15.96
CA ASP A 150 -25.43 -20.88 16.03
C ASP A 150 -24.75 -21.86 15.05
N LYS A 151 -24.17 -21.35 13.98
CA LYS A 151 -23.50 -22.11 12.92
C LYS A 151 -22.39 -21.27 12.26
N PRO A 152 -21.41 -21.92 11.61
CA PRO A 152 -20.32 -21.22 10.90
C PRO A 152 -20.85 -20.22 9.87
N TYR A 153 -20.30 -19.01 9.87
CA TYR A 153 -20.67 -17.94 8.96
C TYR A 153 -19.66 -17.79 7.82
N ASN A 154 -20.16 -17.56 6.61
CA ASN A 154 -19.36 -17.44 5.40
C ASN A 154 -18.75 -16.04 5.24
N PHE A 155 -17.75 -15.70 6.06
CA PHE A 155 -17.11 -14.39 6.06
C PHE A 155 -16.52 -13.99 4.70
N LEU A 156 -15.98 -14.95 3.93
CA LEU A 156 -15.25 -14.67 2.69
C LEU A 156 -16.15 -14.55 1.46
N THR A 157 -17.38 -15.08 1.52
CA THR A 157 -18.31 -15.06 0.37
C THR A 157 -19.39 -13.98 0.50
N GLN A 158 -19.69 -13.54 1.72
CA GLN A 158 -20.63 -12.47 1.94
C GLN A 158 -19.98 -11.10 1.66
N PRO A 159 -20.53 -10.27 0.76
CA PRO A 159 -19.86 -9.05 0.28
C PRO A 159 -19.44 -8.07 1.39
N PHE A 160 -20.30 -7.87 2.38
CA PHE A 160 -19.99 -6.96 3.50
C PHE A 160 -18.95 -7.57 4.45
N ALA A 161 -19.11 -8.83 4.84
CA ALA A 161 -18.19 -9.51 5.73
C ALA A 161 -16.79 -9.65 5.11
N ALA A 162 -16.72 -9.98 3.82
CA ALA A 162 -15.45 -10.03 3.08
C ALA A 162 -14.71 -8.68 3.08
N LYS A 163 -15.46 -7.57 2.92
CA LYS A 163 -14.87 -6.22 3.03
C LYS A 163 -14.32 -5.95 4.43
N MET A 164 -15.00 -6.39 5.48
CA MET A 164 -14.52 -6.23 6.86
C MET A 164 -13.26 -7.07 7.13
N VAL A 165 -13.21 -8.29 6.62
CA VAL A 165 -12.01 -9.14 6.72
C VAL A 165 -10.81 -8.50 6.00
N ILE A 166 -11.03 -7.99 4.79
CA ILE A 166 -9.99 -7.25 4.05
C ILE A 166 -9.55 -6.00 4.81
N LEU A 167 -10.50 -5.23 5.36
CA LEU A 167 -10.21 -4.03 6.14
C LEU A 167 -9.35 -4.34 7.36
N LEU A 168 -9.71 -5.38 8.13
CA LEU A 168 -8.92 -5.84 9.28
C LEU A 168 -7.49 -6.21 8.85
N GLY A 169 -7.39 -6.91 7.74
CA GLY A 169 -6.12 -7.27 7.18
C GLY A 169 -5.27 -6.08 6.79
N LEU A 170 -5.84 -5.15 6.08
CA LEU A 170 -5.16 -3.92 5.66
C LEU A 170 -4.77 -3.04 6.86
N LEU A 171 -5.62 -2.94 7.88
CA LEU A 171 -5.30 -2.22 9.11
C LEU A 171 -4.10 -2.84 9.83
N TRP A 172 -4.08 -4.17 9.99
CA TRP A 172 -2.97 -4.86 10.61
C TRP A 172 -1.65 -4.66 9.85
N LEU A 173 -1.70 -4.73 8.51
CA LEU A 173 -0.53 -4.48 7.67
C LEU A 173 -0.09 -3.01 7.70
N SER A 174 -1.02 -2.06 7.78
CA SER A 174 -0.74 -0.62 7.73
C SER A 174 -0.15 -0.05 9.02
N LEU A 175 -0.41 -0.67 10.18
CA LEU A 175 0.15 -0.27 11.48
C LEU A 175 1.67 -0.20 11.49
N ILE A 176 2.32 -0.92 10.59
CA ILE A 176 3.76 -1.02 10.45
C ILE A 176 4.37 0.29 9.93
N HIS A 177 3.75 0.89 8.91
CA HIS A 177 4.33 2.05 8.22
C HIS A 177 4.40 3.31 9.09
N ILE A 178 3.63 3.36 10.19
CA ILE A 178 3.55 4.54 11.07
C ILE A 178 4.39 4.37 12.33
N SER A 179 4.72 3.14 12.70
CA SER A 179 5.56 2.87 13.87
C SER A 179 7.06 3.00 13.60
N GLU A 180 7.47 3.37 12.39
CA GLU A 180 8.85 3.66 12.08
C GLU A 180 9.26 4.93 12.86
N PRO A 181 10.10 4.79 13.93
CA PRO A 181 10.53 5.96 14.65
C PRO A 181 11.38 6.80 13.72
N THR A 182 10.93 8.00 13.38
CA THR A 182 11.82 9.02 12.86
C THR A 182 12.93 9.17 13.87
N ARG A 183 14.06 8.49 13.64
CA ARG A 183 15.29 8.74 14.35
C ARG A 183 15.65 10.19 14.06
N ARG A 184 15.26 11.08 14.95
CA ARG A 184 15.95 12.36 15.06
C ARG A 184 17.37 12.00 15.48
N THR A 185 18.28 11.88 14.53
CA THR A 185 19.69 12.01 14.83
C THR A 185 19.83 13.40 15.45
N PRO A 186 20.32 13.52 16.70
CA PRO A 186 20.70 14.83 17.21
C PRO A 186 21.76 15.35 16.27
N ILE A 187 21.49 16.49 15.65
CA ILE A 187 22.50 17.27 14.94
C ILE A 187 23.41 17.79 16.05
N SER A 188 24.53 17.12 16.24
CA SER A 188 25.66 17.62 17.03
C SER A 188 26.47 18.62 16.22
#